data_5277b91a56843213e530c767e0e521e8
#
_entry.id   5277b91a56843213e530c767e0e521e8
#
_cell.length_a   1.000
_cell.length_b   1.000
_cell.length_c   1.000
_cell.angle_alpha   90.00
_cell.angle_beta   90.00
_cell.angle_gamma   90.00
#
_symmetry.space_group_name_H-M   'P 1'
#
loop_
_entity.id
_entity.type
_entity.pdbx_description
1 polymer ?
#
loop_
_entity_poly.entity_id
_entity_poly.type
_entity_poly.pdbx_seq_one_letter_code
_entity_poly.pdbx_strand_id
1 'polypeptide(L)'
;METLSDRRYALAAWIVVGLFIAFCLLTIDYNGPFFDEGIYITAGVRNLEGYGASDQYLSWFAGSMLWPTLSALGYRVAGLAGARAFAALFASLALVATMLATRNLFGRPAAFWTILALAISGPFLAMARLAVYDPPALAGIAVSFWAITMLDRHDHRGWILLAGLAYVFALFSKYPSGLMLLPLVGLVLALRRARAPMDLAILGFVSLAVVLILYIPLRAPLSQLGTRLAPQEILRQPAVVTLSSVLYFGGLPIALAVPGWLLARDRRLVATVLLAALVVWPAYHLRQAFVVSLSKHVVFGFVFGYPLIGLGLSIMWDRWRRHAAVVAVGIVLVMTGAVQWQQIDNIWPDMRSAAQYLVAQVEPGDKLLINDSWPYTMYLYTSGRIEKPQDVIDIYSREEAGLGLCDYNWFVASDY
;
A
#
# COMPACT_ATOMS: atom_id res chain seq x y z
N MET A 1 -0.50 11.68 35.65
CA MET A 1 -1.13 10.40 36.07
C MET A 1 -2.05 9.93 34.93
N GLU A 2 -1.90 8.68 34.52
CA GLU A 2 -2.79 8.06 33.54
C GLU A 2 -4.15 7.78 34.18
N THR A 3 -5.23 8.21 33.53
CA THR A 3 -6.60 7.89 34.01
C THR A 3 -6.94 6.43 33.72
N LEU A 4 -7.89 5.85 34.49
CA LEU A 4 -8.42 4.51 34.20
C LEU A 4 -9.03 4.41 32.79
N SER A 5 -9.63 5.50 32.30
CA SER A 5 -10.16 5.60 30.94
C SER A 5 -9.05 5.47 29.90
N ASP A 6 -7.91 6.12 30.07
CA ASP A 6 -6.78 6.05 29.15
C ASP A 6 -6.22 4.64 29.00
N ARG A 7 -6.17 3.87 30.10
CA ARG A 7 -5.72 2.46 30.07
C ARG A 7 -6.67 1.56 29.31
N ARG A 8 -7.99 1.80 29.45
CA ARG A 8 -9.01 1.04 28.71
C ARG A 8 -8.91 1.26 27.20
N TYR A 9 -8.75 2.51 26.75
CA TYR A 9 -8.56 2.83 25.34
C TYR A 9 -7.27 2.22 24.79
N ALA A 10 -6.18 2.24 25.56
CA ALA A 10 -4.93 1.62 25.15
C ALA A 10 -5.08 0.10 24.95
N LEU A 11 -5.71 -0.59 25.92
CA LEU A 11 -5.97 -2.03 25.84
C LEU A 11 -6.87 -2.36 24.65
N ALA A 12 -7.98 -1.64 24.49
CA ALA A 12 -8.91 -1.83 23.39
C ALA A 12 -8.22 -1.63 22.03
N ALA A 13 -7.32 -0.64 21.93
CA ALA A 13 -6.54 -0.41 20.72
C ALA A 13 -5.66 -1.62 20.38
N TRP A 14 -4.96 -2.19 21.34
CA TRP A 14 -4.14 -3.39 21.10
C TRP A 14 -4.98 -4.63 20.76
N ILE A 15 -6.19 -4.76 21.34
CA ILE A 15 -7.13 -5.81 20.94
C ILE A 15 -7.52 -5.66 19.47
N VAL A 16 -7.82 -4.43 18.99
CA VAL A 16 -8.12 -4.19 17.56
C VAL A 16 -6.94 -4.60 16.68
N VAL A 17 -5.70 -4.26 17.06
CA VAL A 17 -4.50 -4.68 16.32
C VAL A 17 -4.41 -6.22 16.28
N GLY A 18 -4.59 -6.89 17.42
CA GLY A 18 -4.58 -8.35 17.49
C GLY A 18 -5.66 -9.01 16.62
N LEU A 19 -6.87 -8.48 16.66
CA LEU A 19 -7.99 -8.96 15.83
C LEU A 19 -7.72 -8.73 14.32
N PHE A 20 -7.15 -7.58 13.95
CA PHE A 20 -6.76 -7.29 12.59
C PHE A 20 -5.72 -8.29 12.07
N ILE A 21 -4.65 -8.55 12.84
CA ILE A 21 -3.62 -9.53 12.49
C ILE A 21 -4.23 -10.93 12.35
N ALA A 22 -5.04 -11.35 13.34
CA ALA A 22 -5.70 -12.64 13.32
C ALA A 22 -6.61 -12.77 12.09
N PHE A 23 -7.40 -11.75 11.76
CA PHE A 23 -8.26 -11.74 10.57
C PHE A 23 -7.43 -11.89 9.29
N CYS A 24 -6.36 -11.10 9.12
CA CYS A 24 -5.50 -11.20 7.93
C CYS A 24 -4.91 -12.60 7.78
N LEU A 25 -4.41 -13.20 8.87
CA LEU A 25 -3.79 -14.54 8.82
C LEU A 25 -4.81 -15.65 8.59
N LEU A 26 -5.99 -15.59 9.22
CA LEU A 26 -7.04 -16.60 9.05
C LEU A 26 -7.71 -16.57 7.67
N THR A 27 -7.66 -15.43 6.99
CA THR A 27 -8.27 -15.27 5.67
C THR A 27 -7.23 -15.10 4.55
N ILE A 28 -5.98 -15.50 4.79
CA ILE A 28 -4.86 -15.24 3.87
C ILE A 28 -4.94 -16.03 2.56
N ASP A 29 -5.54 -17.21 2.60
CA ASP A 29 -5.68 -18.11 1.44
C ASP A 29 -7.09 -18.07 0.83
N TYR A 30 -7.66 -16.86 0.69
CA TYR A 30 -9.04 -16.67 0.22
C TYR A 30 -9.20 -16.83 -1.29
N ASN A 31 -8.14 -16.67 -2.09
CA ASN A 31 -8.17 -16.75 -3.55
C ASN A 31 -6.78 -17.10 -4.10
N GLY A 32 -6.69 -17.49 -5.38
CA GLY A 32 -5.45 -17.60 -6.12
C GLY A 32 -4.64 -16.31 -6.15
N PRO A 33 -3.46 -16.29 -6.79
CA PRO A 33 -2.63 -15.09 -6.85
C PRO A 33 -3.29 -14.01 -7.67
N PHE A 34 -3.28 -12.79 -7.14
CA PHE A 34 -3.61 -11.59 -7.89
C PHE A 34 -2.51 -11.32 -8.93
N PHE A 35 -2.87 -10.64 -10.01
CA PHE A 35 -1.96 -10.29 -11.11
C PHE A 35 -0.60 -9.74 -10.63
N ASP A 36 -0.60 -8.71 -9.79
CA ASP A 36 0.61 -8.11 -9.25
C ASP A 36 1.41 -9.08 -8.36
N GLU A 37 0.76 -9.98 -7.62
CA GLU A 37 1.44 -10.99 -6.80
C GLU A 37 2.26 -11.93 -7.67
N GLY A 38 1.69 -12.37 -8.80
CA GLY A 38 2.40 -13.19 -9.79
C GLY A 38 3.66 -12.49 -10.30
N ILE A 39 3.55 -11.22 -10.67
CA ILE A 39 4.67 -10.39 -11.12
C ILE A 39 5.77 -10.30 -10.05
N TYR A 40 5.40 -9.91 -8.83
CA TYR A 40 6.40 -9.60 -7.78
C TYR A 40 7.08 -10.85 -7.25
N ILE A 41 6.33 -11.94 -7.04
CA ILE A 41 6.91 -13.21 -6.57
C ILE A 41 7.87 -13.77 -7.62
N THR A 42 7.49 -13.81 -8.90
CA THR A 42 8.36 -14.26 -9.99
C THR A 42 9.64 -13.42 -10.07
N ALA A 43 9.52 -12.10 -10.02
CA ALA A 43 10.67 -11.21 -10.02
C ALA A 43 11.59 -11.44 -8.82
N GLY A 44 11.01 -11.63 -7.64
CA GLY A 44 11.76 -11.88 -6.42
C GLY A 44 12.51 -13.21 -6.44
N VAL A 45 11.88 -14.29 -6.92
CA VAL A 45 12.53 -15.60 -7.10
C VAL A 45 13.70 -15.47 -8.06
N ARG A 46 13.49 -14.82 -9.22
CA ARG A 46 14.52 -14.59 -10.22
C ARG A 46 15.70 -13.76 -9.67
N ASN A 47 15.40 -12.72 -8.88
CA ASN A 47 16.44 -11.93 -8.22
C ASN A 47 17.26 -12.77 -7.20
N LEU A 48 16.59 -13.66 -6.44
CA LEU A 48 17.25 -14.59 -5.51
C LEU A 48 18.09 -15.67 -6.20
N GLU A 49 17.83 -15.95 -7.48
CA GLU A 49 18.62 -16.84 -8.33
C GLU A 49 19.85 -16.15 -8.94
N GLY A 50 20.05 -14.87 -8.66
CA GLY A 50 21.24 -14.11 -9.07
C GLY A 50 21.08 -13.33 -10.37
N TYR A 51 19.88 -13.29 -10.97
CA TYR A 51 19.62 -12.38 -12.09
C TYR A 51 19.60 -10.94 -11.55
N GLY A 52 20.48 -10.10 -12.08
CA GLY A 52 20.62 -8.72 -11.64
C GLY A 52 19.66 -7.76 -12.35
N ALA A 53 19.78 -6.47 -12.02
CA ALA A 53 18.96 -5.39 -12.60
C ALA A 53 19.09 -5.21 -14.11
N SER A 54 20.11 -5.83 -14.76
CA SER A 54 20.26 -5.89 -16.22
C SER A 54 19.37 -6.93 -16.89
N ASP A 55 18.77 -7.85 -16.12
CA ASP A 55 17.82 -8.80 -16.66
C ASP A 55 16.59 -8.09 -17.22
N GLN A 56 16.12 -8.53 -18.39
CA GLN A 56 14.99 -7.88 -19.09
C GLN A 56 13.73 -7.83 -18.25
N TYR A 57 13.40 -8.90 -17.52
CA TYR A 57 12.25 -8.96 -16.65
C TYR A 57 12.41 -8.05 -15.42
N LEU A 58 13.57 -8.10 -14.76
CA LEU A 58 13.85 -7.31 -13.57
C LEU A 58 14.02 -5.82 -13.87
N SER A 59 14.44 -5.46 -15.09
CA SER A 59 14.59 -4.07 -15.52
C SER A 59 13.27 -3.30 -15.46
N TRP A 60 12.13 -4.01 -15.62
CA TRP A 60 10.79 -3.43 -15.51
C TRP A 60 10.54 -2.76 -14.15
N PHE A 61 11.15 -3.24 -13.07
CA PHE A 61 10.99 -2.69 -11.71
C PHE A 61 11.82 -1.43 -11.47
N ALA A 62 12.64 -1.00 -12.42
CA ALA A 62 13.53 0.16 -12.30
C ALA A 62 14.32 0.18 -10.97
N GLY A 63 14.75 -1.00 -10.50
CA GLY A 63 15.51 -1.17 -9.26
C GLY A 63 14.67 -1.32 -7.98
N SER A 64 13.35 -1.21 -8.04
CA SER A 64 12.46 -1.41 -6.88
C SER A 64 12.30 -2.91 -6.57
N MET A 65 13.41 -3.58 -6.22
CA MET A 65 13.45 -5.03 -5.98
C MET A 65 13.26 -5.44 -4.51
N LEU A 66 13.12 -4.46 -3.61
CA LEU A 66 12.99 -4.75 -2.17
C LEU A 66 11.78 -5.64 -1.86
N TRP A 67 10.61 -5.21 -2.30
CA TRP A 67 9.39 -5.99 -2.07
C TRP A 67 9.36 -7.31 -2.85
N PRO A 68 9.65 -7.36 -4.16
CA PRO A 68 9.77 -8.63 -4.86
C PRO A 68 10.63 -9.65 -4.12
N THR A 69 11.81 -9.25 -3.65
CA THR A 69 12.71 -10.15 -2.91
C THR A 69 12.12 -10.63 -1.59
N LEU A 70 11.52 -9.74 -0.79
CA LEU A 70 10.87 -10.10 0.46
C LEU A 70 9.66 -11.02 0.24
N SER A 71 8.82 -10.75 -0.76
CA SER A 71 7.67 -11.59 -1.11
C SER A 71 8.11 -13.00 -1.56
N ALA A 72 9.19 -13.09 -2.33
CA ALA A 72 9.76 -14.38 -2.75
C ALA A 72 10.34 -15.18 -1.58
N LEU A 73 10.96 -14.52 -0.59
CA LEU A 73 11.39 -15.20 0.64
C LEU A 73 10.20 -15.77 1.40
N GLY A 74 9.13 -15.00 1.55
CA GLY A 74 7.87 -15.49 2.14
C GLY A 74 7.29 -16.67 1.34
N TYR A 75 7.30 -16.55 0.01
CA TYR A 75 6.81 -17.60 -0.88
C TYR A 75 7.63 -18.90 -0.76
N ARG A 76 8.95 -18.84 -0.63
CA ARG A 76 9.80 -20.03 -0.40
C ARG A 76 9.49 -20.73 0.93
N VAL A 77 9.02 -20.01 1.93
CA VAL A 77 8.68 -20.58 3.25
C VAL A 77 7.32 -21.25 3.27
N ALA A 78 6.29 -20.61 2.73
CA ALA A 78 4.91 -21.09 2.83
C ALA A 78 4.05 -20.76 1.59
N GLY A 79 4.64 -20.76 0.40
CA GLY A 79 3.93 -20.45 -0.84
C GLY A 79 3.31 -19.05 -0.83
N LEU A 80 2.19 -18.88 -1.53
CA LEU A 80 1.48 -17.62 -1.63
C LEU A 80 1.06 -17.08 -0.25
N ALA A 81 0.63 -17.94 0.67
CA ALA A 81 0.28 -17.56 2.03
C ALA A 81 1.47 -16.94 2.79
N GLY A 82 2.68 -17.46 2.60
CA GLY A 82 3.89 -16.89 3.18
C GLY A 82 4.20 -15.49 2.66
N ALA A 83 4.08 -15.26 1.34
CA ALA A 83 4.25 -13.94 0.74
C ALA A 83 3.21 -12.93 1.27
N ARG A 84 1.95 -13.33 1.37
CA ARG A 84 0.84 -12.54 1.92
C ARG A 84 1.01 -12.25 3.42
N ALA A 85 1.58 -13.19 4.20
CA ALA A 85 1.88 -12.97 5.62
C ALA A 85 2.88 -11.84 5.82
N PHE A 86 3.89 -11.69 4.95
CA PHE A 86 4.78 -10.52 4.98
C PHE A 86 4.03 -9.21 4.70
N ALA A 87 3.09 -9.21 3.75
CA ALA A 87 2.25 -8.04 3.49
C ALA A 87 1.40 -7.68 4.72
N ALA A 88 0.77 -8.67 5.36
CA ALA A 88 -0.01 -8.49 6.59
C ALA A 88 0.83 -7.94 7.74
N LEU A 89 2.09 -8.37 7.87
CA LEU A 89 3.03 -7.84 8.86
C LEU A 89 3.30 -6.34 8.62
N PHE A 90 3.60 -5.93 7.38
CA PHE A 90 3.82 -4.52 7.06
C PHE A 90 2.56 -3.67 7.22
N ALA A 91 1.39 -4.18 6.82
CA ALA A 91 0.11 -3.50 7.05
C ALA A 91 -0.16 -3.32 8.55
N SER A 92 0.14 -4.33 9.37
CA SER A 92 0.02 -4.25 10.83
C SER A 92 0.98 -3.22 11.42
N LEU A 93 2.21 -3.13 10.92
CA LEU A 93 3.16 -2.10 11.29
C LEU A 93 2.64 -0.69 10.93
N ALA A 94 2.04 -0.53 9.74
CA ALA A 94 1.40 0.72 9.33
C ALA A 94 0.25 1.11 10.28
N LEU A 95 -0.61 0.15 10.64
CA LEU A 95 -1.71 0.35 11.58
C LEU A 95 -1.19 0.81 12.95
N VAL A 96 -0.18 0.12 13.50
CA VAL A 96 0.43 0.45 14.80
C VAL A 96 1.13 1.82 14.76
N ALA A 97 1.91 2.11 13.72
CA ALA A 97 2.58 3.40 13.58
C ALA A 97 1.57 4.56 13.49
N THR A 98 0.46 4.37 12.73
CA THR A 98 -0.65 5.34 12.65
C THR A 98 -1.32 5.54 14.01
N MET A 99 -1.56 4.46 14.76
CA MET A 99 -2.07 4.52 16.14
C MET A 99 -1.16 5.38 17.03
N LEU A 100 0.13 5.09 17.01
CA LEU A 100 1.11 5.78 17.85
C LEU A 100 1.24 7.27 17.47
N ALA A 101 1.23 7.58 16.16
CA ALA A 101 1.20 8.96 15.68
C ALA A 101 -0.07 9.70 16.15
N THR A 102 -1.23 9.07 16.00
CA THR A 102 -2.51 9.64 16.47
C THR A 102 -2.51 9.86 17.97
N ARG A 103 -2.01 8.90 18.74
CA ARG A 103 -1.87 9.04 20.19
C ARG A 103 -0.99 10.24 20.56
N ASN A 104 0.08 10.47 19.83
CA ASN A 104 0.97 11.59 20.06
C ASN A 104 0.31 12.95 19.75
N LEU A 105 -0.52 13.01 18.71
CA LEU A 105 -1.19 14.23 18.28
C LEU A 105 -2.47 14.52 19.06
N PHE A 106 -3.31 13.53 19.29
CA PHE A 106 -4.71 13.71 19.72
C PHE A 106 -5.10 12.87 20.94
N GLY A 107 -4.19 12.07 21.48
CA GLY A 107 -4.45 11.26 22.67
C GLY A 107 -4.95 9.84 22.37
N ARG A 108 -5.13 9.03 23.44
CA ARG A 108 -5.49 7.61 23.36
C ARG A 108 -6.88 7.33 22.83
N PRO A 109 -7.92 8.10 23.22
CA PRO A 109 -9.26 7.88 22.66
C PRO A 109 -9.27 8.05 21.13
N ALA A 110 -8.66 9.13 20.63
CA ALA A 110 -8.54 9.34 19.18
C ALA A 110 -7.76 8.23 18.48
N ALA A 111 -6.68 7.73 19.09
CA ALA A 111 -5.89 6.62 18.55
C ALA A 111 -6.71 5.33 18.42
N PHE A 112 -7.51 4.98 19.43
CA PHE A 112 -8.40 3.83 19.38
C PHE A 112 -9.41 3.91 18.22
N TRP A 113 -10.13 5.04 18.12
CA TRP A 113 -11.11 5.23 17.05
C TRP A 113 -10.45 5.28 15.66
N THR A 114 -9.24 5.82 15.56
CA THR A 114 -8.46 5.82 14.32
C THR A 114 -8.19 4.41 13.81
N ILE A 115 -7.65 3.54 14.66
CA ILE A 115 -7.29 2.19 14.21
C ILE A 115 -8.50 1.30 14.00
N LEU A 116 -9.55 1.48 14.79
CA LEU A 116 -10.80 0.77 14.58
C LEU A 116 -11.37 1.11 13.19
N ALA A 117 -11.45 2.39 12.84
CA ALA A 117 -11.93 2.83 11.54
C ALA A 117 -11.00 2.38 10.40
N LEU A 118 -9.67 2.47 10.57
CA LEU A 118 -8.71 2.07 9.55
C LEU A 118 -8.69 0.56 9.33
N ALA A 119 -8.74 -0.24 10.39
CA ALA A 119 -8.74 -1.71 10.32
C ALA A 119 -9.95 -2.29 9.58
N ILE A 120 -11.11 -1.61 9.63
CA ILE A 120 -12.33 -2.01 8.91
C ILE A 120 -12.49 -1.33 7.54
N SER A 121 -11.54 -0.50 7.13
CA SER A 121 -11.53 0.13 5.80
C SER A 121 -11.29 -0.93 4.72
N GLY A 122 -12.19 -1.06 3.75
CA GLY A 122 -12.11 -2.08 2.70
C GLY A 122 -10.79 -2.03 1.91
N PRO A 123 -10.36 -0.88 1.39
CA PRO A 123 -9.09 -0.77 0.67
C PRO A 123 -7.87 -1.14 1.52
N PHE A 124 -7.82 -0.72 2.80
CA PHE A 124 -6.72 -1.06 3.70
C PHE A 124 -6.68 -2.56 4.01
N LEU A 125 -7.85 -3.14 4.29
CA LEU A 125 -8.00 -4.56 4.62
C LEU A 125 -7.64 -5.47 3.43
N ALA A 126 -8.07 -5.10 2.21
CA ALA A 126 -7.72 -5.82 1.00
C ALA A 126 -6.20 -5.76 0.76
N MET A 127 -5.58 -4.58 0.87
CA MET A 127 -4.13 -4.42 0.68
C MET A 127 -3.31 -5.21 1.70
N ALA A 128 -3.78 -5.33 2.93
CA ALA A 128 -3.10 -6.08 3.98
C ALA A 128 -2.97 -7.58 3.68
N ARG A 129 -3.79 -8.12 2.78
CA ARG A 129 -3.88 -9.55 2.45
C ARG A 129 -3.31 -9.88 1.07
N LEU A 130 -2.80 -8.90 0.34
CA LEU A 130 -2.18 -9.06 -0.97
C LEU A 130 -0.67 -8.91 -0.88
N ALA A 131 0.07 -9.84 -1.49
CA ALA A 131 1.53 -9.79 -1.57
C ALA A 131 2.00 -8.76 -2.62
N VAL A 132 1.55 -7.52 -2.45
CA VAL A 132 1.90 -6.36 -3.30
C VAL A 132 2.82 -5.39 -2.58
N TYR A 133 3.45 -4.47 -3.30
CA TYR A 133 4.41 -3.53 -2.72
C TYR A 133 3.80 -2.38 -1.90
N ASP A 134 2.46 -2.29 -1.89
CA ASP A 134 1.72 -1.25 -1.15
C ASP A 134 1.87 -1.36 0.37
N PRO A 135 1.70 -2.52 1.03
CA PRO A 135 1.87 -2.64 2.48
C PRO A 135 3.24 -2.20 3.00
N PRO A 136 4.40 -2.61 2.44
CA PRO A 136 5.69 -2.13 2.92
C PRO A 136 5.88 -0.63 2.69
N ALA A 137 5.46 -0.09 1.55
CA ALA A 137 5.52 1.35 1.31
C ALA A 137 4.66 2.12 2.33
N LEU A 138 3.45 1.63 2.61
CA LEU A 138 2.55 2.21 3.60
C LEU A 138 3.15 2.16 5.01
N ALA A 139 3.80 1.05 5.39
CA ALA A 139 4.51 0.93 6.66
C ALA A 139 5.61 1.98 6.80
N GLY A 140 6.43 2.16 5.77
CA GLY A 140 7.47 3.19 5.76
C GLY A 140 6.91 4.59 5.92
N ILE A 141 5.83 4.94 5.22
CA ILE A 141 5.14 6.24 5.37
C ILE A 141 4.56 6.42 6.78
N ALA A 142 3.89 5.40 7.32
CA ALA A 142 3.30 5.46 8.65
C ALA A 142 4.37 5.60 9.76
N VAL A 143 5.50 4.87 9.62
CA VAL A 143 6.64 4.99 10.54
C VAL A 143 7.27 6.38 10.43
N SER A 144 7.42 6.94 9.22
CA SER A 144 7.91 8.32 9.04
C SER A 144 6.99 9.32 9.72
N PHE A 145 5.69 9.19 9.53
CA PHE A 145 4.68 10.02 10.20
C PHE A 145 4.80 9.92 11.73
N TRP A 146 4.84 8.71 12.27
CA TRP A 146 5.02 8.49 13.70
C TRP A 146 6.33 9.09 14.22
N ALA A 147 7.46 8.87 13.54
CA ALA A 147 8.75 9.40 13.92
C ALA A 147 8.78 10.94 13.98
N ILE A 148 8.10 11.63 13.03
CA ILE A 148 7.96 13.08 13.07
C ILE A 148 7.16 13.53 14.31
N THR A 149 6.13 12.79 14.72
CA THR A 149 5.38 13.09 15.96
C THR A 149 6.20 12.82 17.22
N MET A 150 7.12 11.84 17.18
CA MET A 150 8.06 11.57 18.28
C MET A 150 9.14 12.66 18.38
N LEU A 151 9.62 13.17 17.23
CA LEU A 151 10.52 14.30 17.18
C LEU A 151 9.91 15.54 17.87
N ASP A 152 8.62 15.82 17.64
CA ASP A 152 7.89 16.90 18.30
C ASP A 152 7.86 16.74 19.83
N ARG A 153 7.72 15.49 20.31
CA ARG A 153 7.58 15.20 21.76
C ARG A 153 8.90 15.14 22.51
N HIS A 154 9.94 14.62 21.90
CA HIS A 154 11.19 14.28 22.60
C HIS A 154 12.40 15.07 22.15
N ASP A 155 12.28 15.88 21.10
CA ASP A 155 13.33 16.76 20.55
C ASP A 155 14.68 16.05 20.28
N HIS A 156 14.63 14.76 19.93
CA HIS A 156 15.82 13.96 19.67
C HIS A 156 15.98 13.71 18.18
N ARG A 157 17.12 14.10 17.60
CA ARG A 157 17.40 14.04 16.16
C ARG A 157 17.33 12.63 15.57
N GLY A 158 17.50 11.58 16.37
CA GLY A 158 17.31 10.21 15.91
C GLY A 158 15.94 9.94 15.28
N TRP A 159 14.91 10.69 15.69
CA TRP A 159 13.57 10.54 15.13
C TRP A 159 13.45 11.08 13.70
N ILE A 160 14.13 12.19 13.37
CA ILE A 160 14.10 12.69 11.98
C ILE A 160 14.98 11.81 11.07
N LEU A 161 16.05 11.21 11.59
CA LEU A 161 16.82 10.20 10.85
C LEU A 161 15.96 8.98 10.55
N LEU A 162 15.22 8.47 11.56
CA LEU A 162 14.28 7.36 11.37
C LEU A 162 13.20 7.72 10.35
N ALA A 163 12.65 8.94 10.40
CA ALA A 163 11.65 9.40 9.43
C ALA A 163 12.21 9.38 8.00
N GLY A 164 13.43 9.87 7.80
CA GLY A 164 14.09 9.85 6.49
C GLY A 164 14.34 8.44 5.97
N LEU A 165 14.89 7.56 6.81
CA LEU A 165 15.14 6.16 6.43
C LEU A 165 13.85 5.40 6.10
N ALA A 166 12.81 5.57 6.92
CA ALA A 166 11.51 4.94 6.69
C ALA A 166 10.83 5.47 5.42
N TYR A 167 10.97 6.78 5.12
CA TYR A 167 10.48 7.34 3.87
C TYR A 167 11.22 6.75 2.65
N VAL A 168 12.56 6.63 2.71
CA VAL A 168 13.32 6.03 1.61
C VAL A 168 12.98 4.55 1.43
N PHE A 169 12.77 3.81 2.52
CA PHE A 169 12.25 2.45 2.47
C PHE A 169 10.90 2.40 1.72
N ALA A 170 9.97 3.33 2.02
CA ALA A 170 8.70 3.44 1.30
C ALA A 170 8.90 3.75 -0.18
N LEU A 171 9.80 4.69 -0.52
CA LEU A 171 10.10 5.11 -1.88
C LEU A 171 10.63 3.94 -2.72
N PHE A 172 11.59 3.16 -2.20
CA PHE A 172 12.15 2.00 -2.91
C PHE A 172 11.26 0.75 -2.82
N SER A 173 10.27 0.73 -1.94
CA SER A 173 9.19 -0.26 -2.02
C SER A 173 8.22 0.07 -3.16
N LYS A 174 7.84 1.36 -3.32
CA LYS A 174 6.91 1.82 -4.35
C LYS A 174 7.16 3.30 -4.68
N TYR A 175 7.72 3.61 -5.85
CA TYR A 175 8.06 4.99 -6.25
C TYR A 175 6.92 6.01 -6.15
N PRO A 176 5.66 5.69 -6.49
CA PRO A 176 4.53 6.61 -6.29
C PRO A 176 4.37 7.11 -4.84
N SER A 177 4.88 6.38 -3.84
CA SER A 177 4.88 6.86 -2.44
C SER A 177 5.67 8.16 -2.25
N GLY A 178 6.49 8.54 -3.23
CA GLY A 178 7.19 9.83 -3.27
C GLY A 178 6.28 11.04 -3.09
N LEU A 179 5.01 10.97 -3.54
CA LEU A 179 4.03 12.05 -3.29
C LEU A 179 3.78 12.31 -1.80
N MET A 180 4.02 11.31 -0.95
CA MET A 180 3.83 11.44 0.50
C MET A 180 4.95 12.23 1.19
N LEU A 181 6.01 12.61 0.48
CA LEU A 181 6.99 13.56 1.00
C LEU A 181 6.34 14.92 1.33
N LEU A 182 5.38 15.37 0.52
CA LEU A 182 4.71 16.66 0.72
C LEU A 182 4.01 16.74 2.08
N PRO A 183 3.13 15.80 2.48
CA PRO A 183 2.55 15.84 3.82
C PRO A 183 3.58 15.63 4.94
N LEU A 184 4.62 14.84 4.76
CA LEU A 184 5.68 14.67 5.77
C LEU A 184 6.43 16.00 6.01
N VAL A 185 6.81 16.70 4.94
CA VAL A 185 7.39 18.05 5.02
C VAL A 185 6.42 19.02 5.69
N GLY A 186 5.15 19.00 5.27
CA GLY A 186 4.10 19.83 5.88
C GLY A 186 3.96 19.57 7.39
N LEU A 187 4.07 18.33 7.85
CA LEU A 187 4.04 17.98 9.27
C LEU A 187 5.25 18.52 10.03
N VAL A 188 6.46 18.41 9.47
CA VAL A 188 7.66 19.02 10.09
C VAL A 188 7.47 20.53 10.24
N LEU A 189 7.00 21.21 9.18
CA LEU A 189 6.71 22.65 9.22
C LEU A 189 5.64 23.00 10.26
N ALA A 190 4.58 22.20 10.35
CA ALA A 190 3.47 22.46 11.26
C ALA A 190 3.83 22.22 12.74
N LEU A 191 4.61 21.17 13.03
CA LEU A 191 4.97 20.76 14.39
C LEU A 191 6.23 21.47 14.92
N ARG A 192 7.23 21.69 14.04
CA ARG A 192 8.58 22.10 14.45
C ARG A 192 8.94 23.55 14.12
N ARG A 193 8.07 24.33 13.56
CA ARG A 193 8.19 25.75 13.15
C ARG A 193 9.61 26.35 13.22
N ALA A 194 10.08 26.67 14.42
CA ALA A 194 11.38 27.35 14.63
C ALA A 194 12.59 26.47 14.25
N ARG A 195 12.46 25.13 14.33
CA ARG A 195 13.53 24.16 14.01
C ARG A 195 13.32 23.45 12.67
N ALA A 196 12.21 23.73 12.00
CA ALA A 196 11.85 23.09 10.74
C ALA A 196 12.97 23.16 9.67
N PRO A 197 13.71 24.28 9.47
CA PRO A 197 14.77 24.33 8.47
C PRO A 197 15.86 23.28 8.73
N MET A 198 16.29 23.10 9.98
CA MET A 198 17.30 22.11 10.35
C MET A 198 16.77 20.67 10.20
N ASP A 199 15.55 20.43 10.70
CA ASP A 199 14.93 19.10 10.65
C ASP A 199 14.66 18.69 9.20
N LEU A 200 14.23 19.63 8.33
CA LEU A 200 14.06 19.38 6.89
C LEU A 200 15.40 19.18 6.18
N ALA A 201 16.44 19.91 6.57
CA ALA A 201 17.78 19.70 6.02
C ALA A 201 18.29 18.29 6.35
N ILE A 202 18.07 17.78 7.57
CA ILE A 202 18.44 16.42 7.97
C ILE A 202 17.60 15.40 7.20
N LEU A 203 16.28 15.56 7.15
CA LEU A 203 15.37 14.68 6.40
C LEU A 203 15.78 14.60 4.93
N GLY A 204 16.01 15.77 4.30
CA GLY A 204 16.43 15.86 2.91
C GLY A 204 17.81 15.25 2.67
N PHE A 205 18.78 15.55 3.54
CA PHE A 205 20.14 14.98 3.45
C PHE A 205 20.14 13.46 3.56
N VAL A 206 19.45 12.89 4.57
CA VAL A 206 19.38 11.44 4.75
C VAL A 206 18.69 10.79 3.55
N SER A 207 17.55 11.34 3.13
CA SER A 207 16.83 10.80 1.97
C SER A 207 17.68 10.88 0.70
N LEU A 208 18.33 12.02 0.43
CA LEU A 208 19.19 12.18 -0.74
C LEU A 208 20.42 11.29 -0.67
N ALA A 209 21.10 11.20 0.47
CA ALA A 209 22.29 10.38 0.63
C ALA A 209 21.99 8.89 0.32
N VAL A 210 20.90 8.36 0.87
CA VAL A 210 20.50 6.96 0.61
C VAL A 210 20.09 6.78 -0.84
N VAL A 211 19.33 7.72 -1.42
CA VAL A 211 18.98 7.68 -2.85
C VAL A 211 20.22 7.70 -3.72
N LEU A 212 21.21 8.56 -3.44
CA LEU A 212 22.45 8.62 -4.21
C LEU A 212 23.29 7.34 -4.09
N ILE A 213 23.40 6.76 -2.88
CA ILE A 213 24.08 5.47 -2.68
C ILE A 213 23.42 4.37 -3.52
N LEU A 214 22.10 4.32 -3.55
CA LEU A 214 21.35 3.34 -4.33
C LEU A 214 21.30 3.67 -5.82
N TYR A 215 21.41 4.96 -6.20
CA TYR A 215 21.39 5.40 -7.59
C TYR A 215 22.55 4.83 -8.40
N ILE A 216 23.76 4.76 -7.83
CA ILE A 216 24.95 4.27 -8.56
C ILE A 216 24.72 2.88 -9.17
N PRO A 217 24.32 1.85 -8.40
CA PRO A 217 24.02 0.53 -8.95
C PRO A 217 22.71 0.47 -9.76
N LEU A 218 21.76 1.37 -9.52
CA LEU A 218 20.44 1.35 -10.14
C LEU A 218 20.24 2.36 -11.27
N ARG A 219 21.31 3.09 -11.69
CA ARG A 219 21.20 4.17 -12.70
C ARG A 219 20.57 3.72 -14.02
N ALA A 220 20.93 2.52 -14.50
CA ALA A 220 20.39 2.01 -15.76
C ALA A 220 18.90 1.67 -15.68
N PRO A 221 18.41 0.89 -14.70
CA PRO A 221 16.97 0.69 -14.55
C PRO A 221 16.21 1.98 -14.20
N LEU A 222 16.77 2.89 -13.39
CA LEU A 222 16.13 4.16 -13.03
C LEU A 222 15.95 5.10 -14.23
N SER A 223 16.82 5.06 -15.24
CA SER A 223 16.65 5.87 -16.45
C SER A 223 15.35 5.55 -17.21
N GLN A 224 14.82 4.35 -17.06
CA GLN A 224 13.56 3.92 -17.67
C GLN A 224 12.31 4.37 -16.88
N LEU A 225 12.49 4.88 -15.64
CA LEU A 225 11.37 5.25 -14.78
C LEU A 225 10.52 6.38 -15.39
N GLY A 226 11.16 7.35 -16.04
CA GLY A 226 10.47 8.47 -16.67
C GLY A 226 9.48 8.07 -17.76
N THR A 227 9.84 7.09 -18.58
CA THR A 227 8.97 6.57 -19.65
C THR A 227 7.77 5.79 -19.09
N ARG A 228 7.93 5.17 -17.94
CA ARG A 228 6.89 4.35 -17.30
C ARG A 228 5.92 5.15 -16.43
N LEU A 229 6.36 6.30 -15.93
CA LEU A 229 5.49 7.23 -15.20
C LEU A 229 4.72 8.17 -16.13
N ALA A 230 4.99 8.15 -17.44
CA ALA A 230 4.24 8.91 -18.41
C ALA A 230 2.77 8.47 -18.42
N PRO A 231 1.83 9.41 -18.48
CA PRO A 231 0.40 9.08 -18.56
C PRO A 231 0.13 8.24 -19.79
N GLN A 232 -0.41 7.03 -19.60
CA GLN A 232 -0.86 6.21 -20.72
C GLN A 232 -2.24 6.72 -21.13
N GLU A 233 -2.32 7.39 -22.28
CA GLU A 233 -3.60 7.94 -22.81
C GLU A 233 -4.70 6.88 -22.96
N ILE A 234 -4.29 5.67 -23.32
CA ILE A 234 -5.17 4.49 -23.48
C ILE A 234 -5.95 4.13 -22.20
N LEU A 235 -5.44 4.50 -21.01
CA LEU A 235 -6.07 4.18 -19.73
C LEU A 235 -6.93 5.32 -19.16
N ARG A 236 -7.09 6.43 -19.91
CA ARG A 236 -7.94 7.54 -19.46
C ARG A 236 -9.42 7.14 -19.46
N GLN A 237 -10.07 7.46 -18.35
CA GLN A 237 -11.48 7.20 -18.13
C GLN A 237 -12.32 8.49 -18.25
N PRO A 238 -13.60 8.40 -18.60
CA PRO A 238 -14.51 9.54 -18.52
C PRO A 238 -14.49 10.17 -17.12
N ALA A 239 -14.61 11.49 -17.05
CA ALA A 239 -14.54 12.22 -15.76
C ALA A 239 -15.59 11.73 -14.75
N VAL A 240 -16.77 11.33 -15.20
CA VAL A 240 -17.82 10.77 -14.33
C VAL A 240 -17.39 9.44 -13.69
N VAL A 241 -16.72 8.56 -14.45
CA VAL A 241 -16.22 7.27 -13.96
C VAL A 241 -15.11 7.50 -12.93
N THR A 242 -14.18 8.42 -13.23
CA THR A 242 -13.10 8.76 -12.31
C THR A 242 -13.64 9.37 -11.03
N LEU A 243 -14.58 10.32 -11.13
CA LEU A 243 -15.19 10.99 -9.98
C LEU A 243 -15.98 9.98 -9.12
N SER A 244 -16.82 9.14 -9.73
CA SER A 244 -17.59 8.13 -8.99
C SER A 244 -16.68 7.14 -8.25
N SER A 245 -15.59 6.71 -8.89
CA SER A 245 -14.59 5.81 -8.27
C SER A 245 -13.86 6.50 -7.11
N VAL A 246 -13.47 7.77 -7.27
CA VAL A 246 -12.85 8.56 -6.19
C VAL A 246 -13.81 8.74 -5.02
N LEU A 247 -15.07 9.04 -5.28
CA LEU A 247 -16.09 9.17 -4.22
C LEU A 247 -16.36 7.82 -3.54
N TYR A 248 -16.35 6.74 -4.30
CA TYR A 248 -16.57 5.39 -3.78
C TYR A 248 -15.48 4.97 -2.78
N PHE A 249 -14.19 5.17 -3.12
CA PHE A 249 -13.08 4.75 -2.23
C PHE A 249 -12.67 5.82 -1.21
N GLY A 250 -12.75 7.09 -1.56
CA GLY A 250 -12.23 8.20 -0.74
C GLY A 250 -13.28 9.13 -0.15
N GLY A 251 -14.50 9.16 -0.69
CA GLY A 251 -15.52 10.15 -0.32
C GLY A 251 -15.95 10.07 1.14
N LEU A 252 -16.27 8.87 1.64
CA LEU A 252 -16.65 8.68 3.04
C LEU A 252 -15.52 9.05 4.02
N PRO A 253 -14.26 8.56 3.86
CA PRO A 253 -13.15 9.00 4.69
C PRO A 253 -12.94 10.52 4.69
N ILE A 254 -13.01 11.17 3.53
CA ILE A 254 -12.88 12.65 3.43
C ILE A 254 -14.01 13.34 4.21
N ALA A 255 -15.26 12.93 4.02
CA ALA A 255 -16.41 13.51 4.70
C ALA A 255 -16.30 13.36 6.23
N LEU A 256 -15.87 12.19 6.72
CA LEU A 256 -15.70 11.92 8.15
C LEU A 256 -14.47 12.62 8.77
N ALA A 257 -13.45 12.94 7.99
CA ALA A 257 -12.28 13.66 8.47
C ALA A 257 -12.55 15.15 8.71
N VAL A 258 -13.50 15.77 7.97
CA VAL A 258 -13.84 17.19 8.09
C VAL A 258 -14.28 17.59 9.51
N PRO A 259 -15.19 16.89 10.20
CA PRO A 259 -15.53 17.19 11.59
C PRO A 259 -14.31 17.19 12.52
N GLY A 260 -13.44 16.19 12.41
CA GLY A 260 -12.19 16.13 13.19
C GLY A 260 -11.26 17.30 12.90
N TRP A 261 -11.14 17.70 11.64
CA TRP A 261 -10.39 18.89 11.24
C TRP A 261 -10.98 20.17 11.87
N LEU A 262 -12.31 20.33 11.86
CA LEU A 262 -12.99 21.47 12.49
C LEU A 262 -12.76 21.52 14.00
N LEU A 263 -12.69 20.36 14.65
CA LEU A 263 -12.52 20.21 16.10
C LEU A 263 -11.07 20.34 16.57
N ALA A 264 -10.10 20.16 15.70
CA ALA A 264 -8.65 20.26 16.01
C ALA A 264 -8.16 21.71 16.13
N ARG A 265 -8.83 22.55 16.93
CA ARG A 265 -8.58 24.00 17.01
C ARG A 265 -7.13 24.32 17.40
N ASP A 266 -6.61 23.67 18.43
CA ASP A 266 -5.26 23.91 18.97
C ASP A 266 -4.14 23.38 18.05
N ARG A 267 -4.48 22.46 17.12
CA ARG A 267 -3.56 21.88 16.14
C ARG A 267 -4.05 22.06 14.70
N ARG A 268 -4.69 23.20 14.41
CA ARG A 268 -5.33 23.48 13.11
C ARG A 268 -4.39 23.25 11.93
N LEU A 269 -3.15 23.71 11.99
CA LEU A 269 -2.19 23.56 10.90
C LEU A 269 -1.85 22.09 10.65
N VAL A 270 -1.61 21.32 11.71
CA VAL A 270 -1.39 19.86 11.62
C VAL A 270 -2.61 19.20 11.00
N ALA A 271 -3.81 19.50 11.50
CA ALA A 271 -5.04 18.94 10.97
C ALA A 271 -5.28 19.28 9.48
N THR A 272 -4.88 20.49 9.06
CA THR A 272 -4.95 20.89 7.64
C THR A 272 -4.00 20.07 6.78
N VAL A 273 -2.76 19.83 7.25
CA VAL A 273 -1.80 18.97 6.55
C VAL A 273 -2.35 17.52 6.44
N LEU A 274 -2.93 16.99 7.52
CA LEU A 274 -3.52 15.65 7.52
C LEU A 274 -4.70 15.53 6.55
N LEU A 275 -5.58 16.53 6.51
CA LEU A 275 -6.70 16.56 5.58
C LEU A 275 -6.23 16.69 4.13
N ALA A 276 -5.25 17.58 3.88
CA ALA A 276 -4.64 17.73 2.56
C ALA A 276 -4.01 16.42 2.08
N ALA A 277 -3.28 15.70 2.95
CA ALA A 277 -2.68 14.40 2.65
C ALA A 277 -3.72 13.34 2.26
N LEU A 278 -4.90 13.36 2.91
CA LEU A 278 -6.01 12.46 2.56
C LEU A 278 -6.52 12.71 1.13
N VAL A 279 -6.44 13.94 0.65
CA VAL A 279 -6.97 14.36 -0.66
C VAL A 279 -5.94 14.23 -1.80
N VAL A 280 -4.64 14.10 -1.50
CA VAL A 280 -3.57 14.08 -2.51
C VAL A 280 -3.82 13.04 -3.61
N TRP A 281 -4.06 11.79 -3.22
CA TRP A 281 -4.29 10.71 -4.19
C TRP A 281 -5.62 10.82 -4.92
N PRO A 282 -6.75 11.08 -4.27
CA PRO A 282 -7.99 11.45 -4.96
C PRO A 282 -7.80 12.55 -6.02
N ALA A 283 -7.14 13.64 -5.67
CA ALA A 283 -6.87 14.75 -6.58
C ALA A 283 -5.95 14.36 -7.74
N TYR A 284 -4.91 13.55 -7.48
CA TYR A 284 -4.04 13.01 -8.51
C TYR A 284 -4.83 12.19 -9.54
N HIS A 285 -5.65 11.24 -9.08
CA HIS A 285 -6.46 10.39 -9.96
C HIS A 285 -7.48 11.19 -10.77
N LEU A 286 -8.14 12.18 -10.16
CA LEU A 286 -9.05 13.08 -10.88
C LEU A 286 -8.33 13.87 -11.97
N ARG A 287 -7.13 14.40 -11.68
CA ARG A 287 -6.32 15.14 -12.65
C ARG A 287 -5.88 14.28 -13.83
N GLN A 288 -5.51 13.03 -13.56
CA GLN A 288 -5.03 12.09 -14.58
C GLN A 288 -6.17 11.39 -15.32
N ALA A 289 -7.41 11.54 -14.87
CA ALA A 289 -8.57 10.80 -15.38
C ALA A 289 -8.33 9.27 -15.40
N PHE A 290 -7.79 8.72 -14.31
CA PHE A 290 -7.26 7.37 -14.23
C PHE A 290 -7.74 6.65 -12.97
N VAL A 291 -8.27 5.43 -13.09
CA VAL A 291 -8.85 4.68 -11.96
C VAL A 291 -8.03 3.46 -11.55
N VAL A 292 -7.11 3.00 -12.40
CA VAL A 292 -6.26 1.85 -12.08
C VAL A 292 -5.43 2.14 -10.82
N SER A 293 -5.37 1.19 -9.91
CA SER A 293 -4.71 1.32 -8.61
C SER A 293 -5.28 2.40 -7.67
N LEU A 294 -6.42 3.04 -7.98
CA LEU A 294 -7.03 4.05 -7.11
C LEU A 294 -7.30 3.50 -5.70
N SER A 295 -7.88 2.31 -5.58
CA SER A 295 -8.14 1.64 -4.30
C SER A 295 -6.87 1.43 -3.47
N LYS A 296 -5.73 1.16 -4.12
CA LYS A 296 -4.42 1.01 -3.48
C LYS A 296 -3.84 2.37 -3.06
N HIS A 297 -3.98 3.40 -3.90
CA HIS A 297 -3.38 4.70 -3.68
C HIS A 297 -4.06 5.52 -2.57
N VAL A 298 -5.40 5.46 -2.46
CA VAL A 298 -6.12 6.20 -1.41
C VAL A 298 -5.68 5.80 0.00
N VAL A 299 -5.22 4.56 0.19
CA VAL A 299 -4.77 4.04 1.49
C VAL A 299 -3.57 4.82 2.05
N PHE A 300 -2.69 5.37 1.19
CA PHE A 300 -1.60 6.24 1.63
C PHE A 300 -2.12 7.52 2.28
N GLY A 301 -3.21 8.09 1.75
CA GLY A 301 -3.91 9.23 2.37
C GLY A 301 -4.61 8.85 3.68
N PHE A 302 -5.08 7.62 3.80
CA PHE A 302 -5.79 7.15 4.99
C PHE A 302 -4.92 7.17 6.25
N VAL A 303 -3.64 6.87 6.15
CA VAL A 303 -2.68 6.96 7.27
C VAL A 303 -2.69 8.36 7.91
N PHE A 304 -2.87 9.40 7.09
CA PHE A 304 -2.94 10.78 7.55
C PHE A 304 -4.36 11.25 7.90
N GLY A 305 -5.36 10.83 7.15
CA GLY A 305 -6.73 11.31 7.32
C GLY A 305 -7.50 10.66 8.48
N TYR A 306 -7.27 9.38 8.72
CA TYR A 306 -7.97 8.64 9.77
C TYR A 306 -7.71 9.15 11.20
N PRO A 307 -6.55 9.71 11.55
CA PRO A 307 -6.37 10.47 12.79
C PRO A 307 -7.42 11.55 13.04
N LEU A 308 -7.89 12.22 12.00
CA LEU A 308 -8.96 13.23 12.10
C LEU A 308 -10.33 12.56 12.36
N ILE A 309 -10.60 11.43 11.68
CA ILE A 309 -11.81 10.64 11.93
C ILE A 309 -11.84 10.19 13.38
N GLY A 310 -10.72 9.63 13.86
CA GLY A 310 -10.59 9.19 15.25
C GLY A 310 -10.77 10.30 16.26
N LEU A 311 -10.24 11.50 15.99
CA LEU A 311 -10.48 12.68 16.83
C LEU A 311 -11.96 13.07 16.86
N GLY A 312 -12.62 13.12 15.70
CA GLY A 312 -14.05 13.44 15.60
C GLY A 312 -14.90 12.45 16.40
N LEU A 313 -14.68 11.14 16.18
CA LEU A 313 -15.41 10.09 16.87
C LEU A 313 -15.17 10.10 18.39
N SER A 314 -13.94 10.32 18.85
CA SER A 314 -13.62 10.40 20.28
C SER A 314 -14.33 11.55 20.97
N ILE A 315 -14.37 12.73 20.36
CA ILE A 315 -15.08 13.90 20.91
C ILE A 315 -16.59 13.65 20.93
N MET A 316 -17.15 13.07 19.88
CA MET A 316 -18.58 12.70 19.84
C MET A 316 -18.94 11.68 20.93
N TRP A 317 -18.08 10.71 21.18
CA TRP A 317 -18.29 9.66 22.17
C TRP A 317 -18.13 10.19 23.59
N ASP A 318 -16.97 10.74 23.92
CA ASP A 318 -16.61 11.08 25.30
C ASP A 318 -17.20 12.42 25.75
N ARG A 319 -17.17 13.45 24.89
CA ARG A 319 -17.54 14.81 25.26
C ARG A 319 -19.00 15.11 24.99
N TRP A 320 -19.51 14.71 23.84
CA TRP A 320 -20.89 15.00 23.44
C TRP A 320 -21.88 13.88 23.79
N ARG A 321 -21.36 12.74 24.23
CA ARG A 321 -22.15 11.52 24.57
C ARG A 321 -23.13 11.13 23.46
N ARG A 322 -22.76 11.34 22.20
CA ARG A 322 -23.54 10.97 21.01
C ARG A 322 -23.27 9.53 20.59
N HIS A 323 -23.44 8.58 21.52
CA HIS A 323 -23.10 7.17 21.31
C HIS A 323 -23.82 6.56 20.12
N ALA A 324 -25.14 6.84 19.97
CA ALA A 324 -25.93 6.34 18.85
C ALA A 324 -25.38 6.81 17.48
N ALA A 325 -24.96 8.08 17.39
CA ALA A 325 -24.38 8.63 16.16
C ALA A 325 -23.03 7.97 15.84
N VAL A 326 -22.18 7.73 16.85
CA VAL A 326 -20.88 7.05 16.65
C VAL A 326 -21.10 5.60 16.22
N VAL A 327 -22.08 4.89 16.84
CA VAL A 327 -22.45 3.51 16.43
C VAL A 327 -22.97 3.51 14.99
N ALA A 328 -23.83 4.47 14.61
CA ALA A 328 -24.32 4.58 13.23
C ALA A 328 -23.19 4.80 12.22
N VAL A 329 -22.22 5.70 12.52
CA VAL A 329 -21.03 5.89 11.69
C VAL A 329 -20.20 4.60 11.62
N GLY A 330 -20.05 3.89 12.75
CA GLY A 330 -19.36 2.59 12.77
C GLY A 330 -20.02 1.56 11.87
N ILE A 331 -21.35 1.45 11.90
CA ILE A 331 -22.11 0.55 11.01
C ILE A 331 -21.87 0.92 9.54
N VAL A 332 -21.94 2.20 9.19
CA VAL A 332 -21.70 2.66 7.80
C VAL A 332 -20.26 2.32 7.36
N LEU A 333 -19.26 2.53 8.22
CA LEU A 333 -17.87 2.19 7.92
C LEU A 333 -17.70 0.68 7.71
N VAL A 334 -18.30 -0.16 8.56
CA VAL A 334 -18.25 -1.63 8.41
C VAL A 334 -18.92 -2.08 7.12
N MET A 335 -20.13 -1.58 6.84
CA MET A 335 -20.86 -1.96 5.61
C MET A 335 -20.10 -1.51 4.35
N THR A 336 -19.66 -0.25 4.30
CA THR A 336 -18.89 0.27 3.17
C THR A 336 -17.58 -0.49 3.01
N GLY A 337 -16.87 -0.72 4.12
CA GLY A 337 -15.62 -1.47 4.12
C GLY A 337 -15.77 -2.91 3.63
N ALA A 338 -16.84 -3.61 4.08
CA ALA A 338 -17.13 -4.97 3.65
C ALA A 338 -17.44 -5.04 2.14
N VAL A 339 -18.26 -4.12 1.62
CA VAL A 339 -18.60 -4.06 0.20
C VAL A 339 -17.34 -3.77 -0.64
N GLN A 340 -16.54 -2.79 -0.24
CA GLN A 340 -15.30 -2.44 -0.95
C GLN A 340 -14.29 -3.60 -0.91
N TRP A 341 -14.15 -4.25 0.24
CA TRP A 341 -13.27 -5.40 0.39
C TRP A 341 -13.71 -6.56 -0.52
N GLN A 342 -14.99 -6.96 -0.47
CA GLN A 342 -15.53 -8.01 -1.34
C GLN A 342 -15.35 -7.68 -2.82
N GLN A 343 -15.57 -6.43 -3.21
CA GLN A 343 -15.38 -6.01 -4.60
C GLN A 343 -13.92 -6.16 -5.03
N ILE A 344 -12.95 -5.81 -4.17
CA ILE A 344 -11.52 -5.95 -4.49
C ILE A 344 -11.14 -7.44 -4.55
N ASP A 345 -11.59 -8.26 -3.61
CA ASP A 345 -11.27 -9.69 -3.55
C ASP A 345 -11.86 -10.49 -4.72
N ASN A 346 -12.96 -10.02 -5.31
CA ASN A 346 -13.65 -10.68 -6.42
C ASN A 346 -13.25 -10.11 -7.80
N ILE A 347 -12.22 -9.28 -7.86
CA ILE A 347 -11.80 -8.65 -9.13
C ILE A 347 -11.13 -9.64 -10.08
N TRP A 348 -10.64 -10.77 -9.56
CA TRP A 348 -9.99 -11.80 -10.36
C TRP A 348 -10.47 -13.20 -9.95
N PRO A 349 -10.53 -14.16 -10.92
CA PRO A 349 -10.91 -15.53 -10.64
C PRO A 349 -9.82 -16.30 -9.87
N ASP A 350 -10.22 -17.40 -9.23
CA ASP A 350 -9.26 -18.34 -8.64
C ASP A 350 -8.63 -19.23 -9.72
N MET A 351 -7.42 -18.88 -10.12
CA MET A 351 -6.69 -19.58 -11.18
C MET A 351 -5.88 -20.80 -10.70
N ARG A 352 -5.96 -21.17 -9.40
CA ARG A 352 -5.12 -22.23 -8.83
C ARG A 352 -5.27 -23.57 -9.55
N SER A 353 -6.50 -23.99 -9.83
CA SER A 353 -6.76 -25.27 -10.50
C SER A 353 -6.21 -25.30 -11.92
N ALA A 354 -6.40 -24.23 -12.68
CA ALA A 354 -5.88 -24.12 -14.04
C ALA A 354 -4.35 -24.05 -14.05
N ALA A 355 -3.75 -23.32 -13.12
CA ALA A 355 -2.30 -23.27 -12.98
C ALA A 355 -1.68 -24.62 -12.61
N GLN A 356 -2.31 -25.37 -11.70
CA GLN A 356 -1.88 -26.73 -11.34
C GLN A 356 -1.97 -27.69 -12.54
N TYR A 357 -3.02 -27.58 -13.33
CA TYR A 357 -3.15 -28.36 -14.57
C TYR A 357 -1.99 -28.04 -15.53
N LEU A 358 -1.70 -26.75 -15.78
CA LEU A 358 -0.60 -26.36 -16.64
C LEU A 358 0.76 -26.84 -16.12
N VAL A 359 1.01 -26.74 -14.81
CA VAL A 359 2.24 -27.25 -14.19
C VAL A 359 2.41 -28.76 -14.43
N ALA A 360 1.32 -29.53 -14.52
CA ALA A 360 1.37 -30.94 -14.80
C ALA A 360 1.62 -31.28 -16.28
N GLN A 361 1.19 -30.41 -17.21
CA GLN A 361 1.20 -30.69 -18.66
C GLN A 361 2.38 -30.02 -19.40
N VAL A 362 2.78 -28.83 -18.98
CA VAL A 362 3.81 -28.04 -19.67
C VAL A 362 5.18 -28.70 -19.55
N GLU A 363 5.88 -28.84 -20.67
CA GLU A 363 7.23 -29.39 -20.75
C GLU A 363 8.28 -28.28 -20.85
N PRO A 364 9.52 -28.50 -20.41
CA PRO A 364 10.61 -27.53 -20.59
C PRO A 364 10.82 -27.16 -22.05
N GLY A 365 10.82 -25.86 -22.36
CA GLY A 365 10.95 -25.33 -23.72
C GLY A 365 9.63 -24.95 -24.39
N ASP A 366 8.49 -25.30 -23.81
CA ASP A 366 7.19 -24.85 -24.29
C ASP A 366 7.03 -23.35 -24.15
N LYS A 367 6.33 -22.75 -25.10
CA LYS A 367 5.93 -21.35 -25.09
C LYS A 367 4.42 -21.22 -24.98
N LEU A 368 3.99 -20.36 -24.08
CA LEU A 368 2.58 -20.24 -23.74
C LEU A 368 2.04 -18.86 -24.07
N LEU A 369 0.85 -18.83 -24.66
CA LEU A 369 0.08 -17.61 -24.86
C LEU A 369 -1.17 -17.68 -23.95
N ILE A 370 -1.21 -16.86 -22.92
CA ILE A 370 -2.21 -16.96 -21.84
C ILE A 370 -2.81 -15.58 -21.62
N ASN A 371 -4.13 -15.53 -21.44
CA ASN A 371 -4.78 -14.31 -20.93
C ASN A 371 -4.51 -14.18 -19.42
N ASP A 372 -4.19 -12.95 -18.96
CA ASP A 372 -3.77 -12.71 -17.57
C ASP A 372 -2.58 -13.60 -17.13
N SER A 373 -1.54 -13.59 -17.91
CA SER A 373 -0.42 -14.53 -17.86
C SER A 373 0.33 -14.61 -16.53
N TRP A 374 0.40 -13.53 -15.73
CA TRP A 374 1.32 -13.42 -14.59
C TRP A 374 1.11 -14.40 -13.44
N PRO A 375 -0.13 -14.73 -13.01
CA PRO A 375 -0.35 -15.79 -12.03
C PRO A 375 0.16 -17.16 -12.51
N TYR A 376 -0.06 -17.47 -13.77
CA TYR A 376 0.42 -18.71 -14.38
C TYR A 376 1.94 -18.73 -14.51
N THR A 377 2.53 -17.61 -14.94
CA THR A 377 4.00 -17.44 -15.02
C THR A 377 4.64 -17.73 -13.66
N MET A 378 4.06 -17.24 -12.57
CA MET A 378 4.54 -17.51 -11.23
C MET A 378 4.57 -19.00 -10.91
N TYR A 379 3.47 -19.72 -11.14
CA TYR A 379 3.41 -21.17 -10.85
C TYR A 379 4.36 -21.96 -11.73
N LEU A 380 4.40 -21.69 -13.03
CA LEU A 380 5.23 -22.39 -13.99
C LEU A 380 6.73 -22.13 -13.74
N TYR A 381 7.10 -20.87 -13.48
CA TYR A 381 8.48 -20.51 -13.20
C TYR A 381 8.97 -21.08 -11.86
N THR A 382 8.17 -20.94 -10.79
CA THR A 382 8.56 -21.45 -9.46
C THR A 382 8.57 -22.97 -9.37
N SER A 383 7.86 -23.68 -10.26
CA SER A 383 7.90 -25.14 -10.38
C SER A 383 8.97 -25.65 -11.36
N GLY A 384 9.72 -24.77 -12.02
CA GLY A 384 10.75 -25.13 -12.99
C GLY A 384 10.23 -25.68 -14.33
N ARG A 385 8.95 -25.40 -14.66
CA ARG A 385 8.35 -25.82 -15.94
C ARG A 385 8.72 -24.90 -17.10
N ILE A 386 9.07 -23.67 -16.81
CA ILE A 386 9.61 -22.71 -17.77
C ILE A 386 10.96 -22.18 -17.26
N GLU A 387 11.87 -21.90 -18.17
CA GLU A 387 13.20 -21.35 -17.84
C GLU A 387 13.17 -19.83 -17.67
N LYS A 388 12.29 -19.16 -18.43
CA LYS A 388 12.19 -17.71 -18.46
C LYS A 388 10.74 -17.27 -18.32
N PRO A 389 10.46 -16.20 -17.55
CA PRO A 389 9.10 -15.65 -17.48
C PRO A 389 8.54 -15.24 -18.85
N GLN A 390 9.42 -14.91 -19.81
CA GLN A 390 9.07 -14.54 -21.18
C GLN A 390 8.59 -15.73 -22.05
N ASP A 391 8.71 -16.95 -21.57
CA ASP A 391 8.14 -18.13 -22.24
C ASP A 391 6.61 -18.16 -22.10
N VAL A 392 6.06 -17.33 -21.19
CA VAL A 392 4.63 -17.08 -21.02
C VAL A 392 4.33 -15.64 -21.37
N ILE A 393 3.53 -15.42 -22.39
CA ILE A 393 3.18 -14.08 -22.88
C ILE A 393 1.68 -13.90 -22.78
N ASP A 394 1.28 -12.68 -22.39
CA ASP A 394 -0.12 -12.27 -22.38
C ASP A 394 -0.62 -12.10 -23.81
N ILE A 395 -1.85 -12.56 -24.07
CA ILE A 395 -2.49 -12.48 -25.40
C ILE A 395 -2.49 -11.04 -25.94
N TYR A 396 -2.69 -10.06 -25.08
CA TYR A 396 -2.73 -8.65 -25.46
C TYR A 396 -1.33 -8.06 -25.73
N SER A 397 -0.27 -8.68 -25.23
CA SER A 397 1.12 -8.20 -25.42
C SER A 397 1.83 -8.84 -26.60
N ARG A 398 1.22 -9.78 -27.33
CA ARG A 398 1.88 -10.54 -28.41
C ARG A 398 2.32 -9.64 -29.57
N GLU A 399 1.52 -8.63 -29.93
CA GLU A 399 1.83 -7.72 -31.02
C GLU A 399 3.05 -6.84 -30.67
N GLU A 400 3.14 -6.40 -29.41
CA GLU A 400 4.30 -5.65 -28.92
C GLU A 400 5.58 -6.49 -28.92
N ALA A 401 5.44 -7.81 -28.70
CA ALA A 401 6.54 -8.75 -28.76
C ALA A 401 6.96 -9.14 -30.20
N GLY A 402 6.20 -8.76 -31.21
CA GLY A 402 6.47 -9.10 -32.61
C GLY A 402 6.36 -10.59 -32.92
N LEU A 403 5.59 -11.34 -32.11
CA LEU A 403 5.48 -12.80 -32.20
C LEU A 403 4.24 -13.22 -32.97
N GLY A 404 4.40 -14.23 -33.83
CA GLY A 404 3.28 -14.89 -34.53
C GLY A 404 2.62 -15.98 -33.68
N LEU A 405 1.42 -16.40 -34.09
CA LEU A 405 0.70 -17.48 -33.38
C LEU A 405 1.47 -18.81 -33.41
N CYS A 406 2.27 -19.04 -34.45
CA CYS A 406 3.07 -20.27 -34.61
C CYS A 406 4.23 -20.40 -33.59
N ASP A 407 4.53 -19.30 -32.85
CA ASP A 407 5.61 -19.30 -31.87
C ASP A 407 5.19 -19.93 -30.52
N TYR A 408 3.91 -20.34 -30.39
CA TYR A 408 3.36 -20.87 -29.12
C TYR A 408 2.86 -22.29 -29.23
N ASN A 409 3.15 -23.10 -28.22
CA ASN A 409 2.69 -24.48 -28.09
C ASN A 409 1.33 -24.53 -27.38
N TRP A 410 1.02 -23.57 -26.51
CA TRP A 410 -0.17 -23.55 -25.69
C TRP A 410 -0.93 -22.25 -25.79
N PHE A 411 -2.26 -22.36 -25.95
CA PHE A 411 -3.20 -21.25 -25.91
C PHE A 411 -4.14 -21.43 -24.73
N VAL A 412 -4.12 -20.52 -23.81
CA VAL A 412 -5.03 -20.51 -22.66
C VAL A 412 -5.80 -19.19 -22.64
N ALA A 413 -7.09 -19.25 -22.83
CA ALA A 413 -7.99 -18.11 -22.67
C ALA A 413 -8.89 -18.35 -21.46
N SER A 414 -9.10 -17.31 -20.66
CA SER A 414 -10.11 -17.28 -19.61
C SER A 414 -11.35 -16.56 -20.14
N ASP A 415 -12.51 -17.17 -19.98
CA ASP A 415 -13.78 -16.49 -20.17
C ASP A 415 -14.02 -15.57 -18.96
N TYR A 416 -14.00 -14.25 -19.18
CA TYR A 416 -14.40 -13.25 -18.20
C TYR A 416 -15.82 -12.79 -18.44
#